data_1ae22762f23c27b32bfafc2cc61723e2
#
_entry.id   1ae22762f23c27b32bfafc2cc61723e2
#
_cell.length_a   1.000
_cell.length_b   1.000
_cell.length_c   1.000
_cell.angle_alpha   90.00
_cell.angle_beta   90.00
_cell.angle_gamma   90.00
#
_symmetry.space_group_name_H-M   'P 1'
#
loop_
_entity.id
_entity.type
_entity.pdbx_description
1 polymer ?
#
loop_
_entity_poly.entity_id
_entity_poly.type
_entity_poly.pdbx_seq_one_letter_code
_entity_poly.pdbx_strand_id
1 'polypeptide(L)'
;MSVTPAAAAFYTPLKHPFQAEASGDRQIGRALMDGIRACGFEPELASRMTTWRRAFEPGEAERLDRAAALIVQILVRRYRRRPTTRRPRFWMTYQNYHRCPDLLGPAVATALDIPYILVNPAISNRSRRTPFRPWVSAARLAVRRADLIFAMSPRDVPRLALLRGEGFAADRLRLLPPAVDVARFEVESSIRSSHRSELGRYFAGSDGPLCLCVAMMRPVDKLDSYSLLAAAFSRLYAERPERPWRLLVVGDGPARPQVEAALASLPGDRVCFLGSLESHALVPIYLGVDLFAFPGIGEEYGLVYLEAAAAGLPTVACQGPGPNFMVPPGGGLLTDLTSDAFAEGLRRLLDDPGERQRMGASAHRFVALERSMEAFQGRLREGLARLGLP
;
A
#
# COMPACT_ATOMS: atom_id res chain seq x y z
N MET A 1 4.12 -23.57 -30.61
CA MET A 1 3.24 -24.12 -29.57
C MET A 1 3.36 -23.23 -28.36
N SER A 2 2.28 -22.55 -27.96
CA SER A 2 2.28 -21.69 -26.76
C SER A 2 2.42 -22.60 -25.54
N VAL A 3 3.53 -22.50 -24.83
CA VAL A 3 3.76 -23.23 -23.57
C VAL A 3 2.81 -22.62 -22.53
N THR A 4 1.87 -23.40 -22.06
CA THR A 4 0.99 -22.95 -20.95
C THR A 4 1.84 -22.63 -19.72
N PRO A 5 1.76 -21.42 -19.14
CA PRO A 5 2.58 -21.05 -17.99
C PRO A 5 2.31 -21.98 -16.82
N ALA A 6 3.34 -22.27 -16.05
CA ALA A 6 3.23 -23.09 -14.84
C ALA A 6 2.39 -22.35 -13.78
N ALA A 7 1.58 -23.09 -13.03
CA ALA A 7 0.72 -22.48 -12.01
C ALA A 7 1.53 -22.03 -10.78
N ALA A 8 1.06 -20.96 -10.12
CA ALA A 8 1.48 -20.54 -8.79
C ALA A 8 0.25 -20.41 -7.88
N ALA A 9 0.25 -21.02 -6.71
CA ALA A 9 -0.83 -20.87 -5.74
C ALA A 9 -0.63 -19.57 -4.97
N PHE A 10 -1.61 -18.66 -5.06
CA PHE A 10 -1.59 -17.36 -4.39
C PHE A 10 -2.69 -17.29 -3.33
N TYR A 11 -2.36 -16.79 -2.15
CA TYR A 11 -3.30 -16.67 -1.04
C TYR A 11 -3.15 -15.36 -0.28
N THR A 12 -4.26 -14.81 0.18
CA THR A 12 -4.30 -13.58 0.99
C THR A 12 -5.27 -13.75 2.16
N PRO A 13 -4.80 -14.00 3.37
CA PRO A 13 -5.65 -14.23 4.53
C PRO A 13 -6.40 -12.97 5.04
N LEU A 14 -5.94 -11.77 4.68
CA LEU A 14 -6.59 -10.52 5.05
C LEU A 14 -7.74 -10.16 4.11
N LYS A 15 -7.42 -9.91 2.85
CA LYS A 15 -8.36 -9.51 1.79
C LYS A 15 -7.90 -10.08 0.46
N HIS A 16 -8.78 -10.71 -0.29
CA HIS A 16 -8.39 -11.20 -1.60
C HIS A 16 -8.39 -10.06 -2.66
N PRO A 17 -7.54 -10.14 -3.70
CA PRO A 17 -7.31 -9.04 -4.66
C PRO A 17 -8.54 -8.63 -5.46
N PHE A 18 -9.57 -9.49 -5.52
CA PHE A 18 -10.79 -9.30 -6.32
C PHE A 18 -12.00 -8.84 -5.50
N GLN A 19 -11.82 -8.41 -4.24
CA GLN A 19 -12.91 -7.77 -3.48
C GLN A 19 -13.30 -6.44 -4.13
N ALA A 20 -14.58 -6.06 -4.00
CA ALA A 20 -15.10 -4.83 -4.61
C ALA A 20 -14.50 -3.57 -3.95
N GLU A 21 -14.33 -3.59 -2.62
CA GLU A 21 -13.87 -2.43 -1.85
C GLU A 21 -12.41 -2.06 -2.18
N ALA A 22 -12.19 -0.81 -2.60
CA ALA A 22 -10.85 -0.30 -2.89
C ALA A 22 -9.98 -0.27 -1.62
N SER A 23 -8.73 -0.73 -1.71
CA SER A 23 -7.75 -0.66 -0.62
C SER A 23 -6.33 -0.85 -1.15
N GLY A 24 -5.34 -0.29 -0.42
CA GLY A 24 -3.93 -0.49 -0.72
C GLY A 24 -3.51 -1.97 -0.70
N ASP A 25 -4.07 -2.77 0.23
CA ASP A 25 -3.81 -4.22 0.28
C ASP A 25 -4.26 -4.93 -1.00
N ARG A 26 -5.40 -4.53 -1.56
CA ARG A 26 -5.89 -5.07 -2.83
C ARG A 26 -4.98 -4.70 -4.00
N GLN A 27 -4.49 -3.45 -4.03
CA GLN A 27 -3.56 -2.99 -5.06
C GLN A 27 -2.25 -3.76 -5.01
N ILE A 28 -1.67 -3.94 -3.82
CA ILE A 28 -0.44 -4.73 -3.62
C ILE A 28 -0.68 -6.19 -3.99
N GLY A 29 -1.80 -6.78 -3.60
CA GLY A 29 -2.15 -8.16 -3.97
C GLY A 29 -2.24 -8.37 -5.48
N ARG A 30 -2.79 -7.40 -6.22
CA ARG A 30 -2.82 -7.41 -7.70
C ARG A 30 -1.43 -7.25 -8.30
N ALA A 31 -0.63 -6.29 -7.78
CA ALA A 31 0.75 -6.09 -8.22
C ALA A 31 1.60 -7.36 -8.04
N LEU A 32 1.39 -8.11 -6.94
CA LEU A 32 2.04 -9.41 -6.74
C LEU A 32 1.60 -10.45 -7.79
N MET A 33 0.30 -10.53 -8.09
CA MET A 33 -0.19 -11.45 -9.13
C MET A 33 0.38 -11.07 -10.50
N ASP A 34 0.43 -9.79 -10.84
CA ASP A 34 1.01 -9.32 -12.10
C ASP A 34 2.53 -9.56 -12.14
N GLY A 35 3.22 -9.38 -11.00
CA GLY A 35 4.62 -9.75 -10.85
C GLY A 35 4.87 -11.25 -11.06
N ILE A 36 4.02 -12.12 -10.53
CA ILE A 36 4.08 -13.57 -10.74
C ILE A 36 3.92 -13.90 -12.23
N ARG A 37 2.98 -13.24 -12.93
CA ARG A 37 2.82 -13.42 -14.39
C ARG A 37 4.05 -12.98 -15.16
N ALA A 38 4.63 -11.85 -14.80
CA ALA A 38 5.86 -11.35 -15.41
C ALA A 38 7.08 -12.26 -15.18
N CYS A 39 7.03 -13.14 -14.16
CA CYS A 39 8.00 -14.19 -13.92
C CYS A 39 7.67 -15.51 -14.63
N GLY A 40 6.69 -15.56 -15.54
CA GLY A 40 6.35 -16.75 -16.32
C GLY A 40 5.44 -17.75 -15.65
N PHE A 41 4.76 -17.37 -14.55
CA PHE A 41 3.81 -18.23 -13.84
C PHE A 41 2.37 -17.69 -13.96
N GLU A 42 1.36 -18.57 -13.90
CA GLU A 42 -0.04 -18.17 -13.79
C GLU A 42 -0.48 -18.23 -12.32
N PRO A 43 -0.71 -17.07 -11.66
CA PRO A 43 -1.17 -17.05 -10.29
C PRO A 43 -2.65 -17.43 -10.22
N GLU A 44 -2.98 -18.44 -9.42
CA GLU A 44 -4.35 -18.78 -9.09
C GLU A 44 -4.66 -18.48 -7.62
N LEU A 45 -5.78 -17.83 -7.36
CA LEU A 45 -6.25 -17.63 -5.99
C LEU A 45 -6.64 -18.98 -5.39
N ALA A 46 -5.80 -19.48 -4.47
CA ALA A 46 -5.94 -20.82 -3.90
C ALA A 46 -7.20 -20.96 -3.03
N SER A 47 -7.52 -19.92 -2.25
CA SER A 47 -8.70 -19.88 -1.38
C SER A 47 -9.18 -18.45 -1.17
N ARG A 48 -10.50 -18.30 -0.95
CA ARG A 48 -11.13 -17.04 -0.52
C ARG A 48 -11.33 -16.97 1.00
N MET A 49 -10.85 -17.95 1.75
CA MET A 49 -10.91 -17.92 3.20
C MET A 49 -10.14 -16.73 3.73
N THR A 50 -10.77 -15.94 4.61
CA THR A 50 -10.11 -14.85 5.35
C THR A 50 -9.97 -15.25 6.81
N THR A 51 -8.79 -15.03 7.37
CA THR A 51 -8.51 -15.26 8.79
C THR A 51 -8.50 -13.98 9.59
N TRP A 52 -8.49 -12.81 8.94
CA TRP A 52 -8.45 -11.54 9.66
C TRP A 52 -9.62 -11.36 10.63
N ARG A 53 -9.29 -11.04 11.88
CA ARG A 53 -10.27 -10.71 12.93
C ARG A 53 -9.84 -9.51 13.73
N ARG A 54 -10.81 -8.67 14.10
CA ARG A 54 -10.60 -7.58 15.07
C ARG A 54 -10.59 -8.12 16.49
N ALA A 55 -11.49 -9.03 16.78
CA ALA A 55 -11.66 -9.79 18.02
C ALA A 55 -12.20 -11.17 17.67
N PHE A 56 -12.13 -12.13 18.58
CA PHE A 56 -12.75 -13.45 18.44
C PHE A 56 -14.07 -13.51 19.19
N GLU A 57 -15.07 -14.10 18.54
CA GLU A 57 -16.22 -14.67 19.20
C GLU A 57 -15.85 -16.00 19.87
N PRO A 58 -16.53 -16.39 20.96
CA PRO A 58 -16.26 -17.67 21.63
C PRO A 58 -16.26 -18.86 20.65
N GLY A 59 -15.19 -19.64 20.66
CA GLY A 59 -15.01 -20.82 19.79
C GLY A 59 -14.81 -20.50 18.30
N GLU A 60 -14.64 -19.23 17.91
CA GLU A 60 -14.44 -18.86 16.50
C GLU A 60 -13.06 -19.29 16.00
N ALA A 61 -12.02 -19.14 16.81
CA ALA A 61 -10.67 -19.56 16.43
C ALA A 61 -10.62 -21.04 16.07
N GLU A 62 -11.21 -21.90 16.92
CA GLU A 62 -11.27 -23.35 16.70
C GLU A 62 -12.12 -23.73 15.48
N ARG A 63 -13.22 -22.97 15.22
CA ARG A 63 -14.02 -23.18 14.00
C ARG A 63 -13.21 -22.86 12.75
N LEU A 64 -12.45 -21.76 12.77
CA LEU A 64 -11.59 -21.36 11.66
C LEU A 64 -10.43 -22.34 11.45
N ASP A 65 -9.83 -22.85 12.52
CA ASP A 65 -8.75 -23.86 12.43
C ASP A 65 -9.27 -25.16 11.80
N ARG A 66 -10.47 -25.63 12.22
CA ARG A 66 -11.13 -26.80 11.59
C ARG A 66 -11.45 -26.57 10.12
N ALA A 67 -12.00 -25.40 9.79
CA ALA A 67 -12.29 -25.05 8.40
C ALA A 67 -11.01 -24.97 7.56
N ALA A 68 -9.92 -24.41 8.08
CA ALA A 68 -8.62 -24.38 7.42
C ALA A 68 -8.10 -25.80 7.16
N ALA A 69 -8.19 -26.70 8.13
CA ALA A 69 -7.75 -28.10 7.98
C ALA A 69 -8.52 -28.81 6.84
N LEU A 70 -9.83 -28.59 6.73
CA LEU A 70 -10.64 -29.14 5.63
C LEU A 70 -10.23 -28.55 4.28
N ILE A 71 -10.04 -27.22 4.21
CA ILE A 71 -9.60 -26.52 2.98
C ILE A 71 -8.22 -27.07 2.54
N VAL A 72 -7.29 -27.26 3.45
CA VAL A 72 -5.97 -27.85 3.17
C VAL A 72 -6.14 -29.22 2.50
N GLN A 73 -6.97 -30.12 3.05
CA GLN A 73 -7.22 -31.41 2.46
C GLN A 73 -7.81 -31.33 1.05
N ILE A 74 -8.77 -30.43 0.84
CA ILE A 74 -9.39 -30.20 -0.47
C ILE A 74 -8.34 -29.70 -1.48
N LEU A 75 -7.54 -28.69 -1.11
CA LEU A 75 -6.52 -28.11 -1.97
C LEU A 75 -5.45 -29.13 -2.35
N VAL A 76 -4.94 -29.89 -1.38
CA VAL A 76 -3.94 -30.94 -1.63
C VAL A 76 -4.47 -32.00 -2.58
N ARG A 77 -5.71 -32.49 -2.35
CA ARG A 77 -6.36 -33.45 -3.25
C ARG A 77 -6.56 -32.87 -4.66
N ARG A 78 -7.05 -31.60 -4.75
CA ARG A 78 -7.25 -30.89 -6.02
C ARG A 78 -5.95 -30.78 -6.81
N TYR A 79 -4.86 -30.34 -6.18
CA TYR A 79 -3.58 -30.15 -6.84
C TYR A 79 -2.89 -31.48 -7.20
N ARG A 80 -2.96 -32.51 -6.36
CA ARG A 80 -2.42 -33.85 -6.69
C ARG A 80 -3.09 -34.52 -7.87
N ARG A 81 -4.40 -34.25 -8.09
CA ARG A 81 -5.16 -34.79 -9.24
C ARG A 81 -4.80 -34.11 -10.56
N ARG A 82 -4.13 -32.95 -10.54
CA ARG A 82 -3.69 -32.29 -11.77
C ARG A 82 -2.50 -32.98 -12.40
N PRO A 83 -2.36 -32.90 -13.74
CA PRO A 83 -1.09 -33.25 -14.40
C PRO A 83 0.06 -32.45 -13.75
N THR A 84 1.24 -33.06 -13.66
CA THR A 84 2.40 -32.44 -13.01
C THR A 84 2.75 -31.06 -13.58
N THR A 85 2.56 -30.86 -14.89
CA THR A 85 2.77 -29.59 -15.59
C THR A 85 1.80 -28.48 -15.18
N ARG A 86 0.65 -28.84 -14.60
CA ARG A 86 -0.40 -27.90 -14.13
C ARG A 86 -0.50 -27.79 -12.62
N ARG A 87 0.40 -28.45 -11.89
CA ARG A 87 0.50 -28.27 -10.42
C ARG A 87 1.19 -26.95 -10.10
N PRO A 88 0.80 -26.29 -8.99
CA PRO A 88 1.51 -25.08 -8.58
C PRO A 88 2.98 -25.42 -8.29
N ARG A 89 3.88 -24.57 -8.79
CA ARG A 89 5.33 -24.71 -8.57
C ARG A 89 5.78 -24.14 -7.24
N PHE A 90 4.96 -23.26 -6.65
CA PHE A 90 5.16 -22.69 -5.32
C PHE A 90 3.81 -22.20 -4.75
N TRP A 91 3.82 -21.98 -3.45
CA TRP A 91 2.75 -21.30 -2.75
C TRP A 91 3.24 -19.94 -2.28
N MET A 92 2.51 -18.86 -2.57
CA MET A 92 2.80 -17.52 -2.09
C MET A 92 1.64 -16.96 -1.28
N THR A 93 1.93 -16.51 -0.05
CA THR A 93 0.96 -15.83 0.80
C THR A 93 1.34 -14.36 0.97
N TYR A 94 0.40 -13.46 0.68
CA TYR A 94 0.53 -12.04 0.96
C TYR A 94 -0.14 -11.69 2.28
N GLN A 95 0.64 -11.20 3.23
CA GLN A 95 0.36 -10.90 4.63
C GLN A 95 0.21 -12.15 5.53
N ASN A 96 0.84 -12.05 6.70
CA ASN A 96 0.75 -13.06 7.75
C ASN A 96 1.12 -12.42 9.09
N TYR A 97 0.16 -12.30 10.01
CA TYR A 97 0.40 -11.79 11.37
C TYR A 97 -0.68 -12.33 12.34
N HIS A 98 -0.54 -12.04 13.63
CA HIS A 98 -1.36 -12.64 14.69
C HIS A 98 -2.89 -12.45 14.56
N ARG A 99 -3.38 -11.42 13.84
CA ARG A 99 -4.80 -11.22 13.53
C ARG A 99 -5.22 -11.79 12.18
N CYS A 100 -4.24 -12.23 11.41
CA CYS A 100 -4.40 -12.65 10.04
C CYS A 100 -3.34 -13.71 9.68
N PRO A 101 -3.30 -14.86 10.41
CA PRO A 101 -2.31 -15.90 10.14
C PRO A 101 -2.63 -16.66 8.85
N ASP A 102 -1.58 -17.13 8.19
CA ASP A 102 -1.74 -18.13 7.14
C ASP A 102 -1.93 -19.51 7.76
N LEU A 103 -3.16 -19.99 7.79
CA LEU A 103 -3.53 -21.32 8.27
C LEU A 103 -3.48 -22.40 7.18
N LEU A 104 -3.22 -22.02 5.92
CA LEU A 104 -3.29 -22.92 4.77
C LEU A 104 -1.90 -23.25 4.18
N GLY A 105 -1.13 -22.19 3.91
CA GLY A 105 0.09 -22.27 3.10
C GLY A 105 1.14 -23.25 3.62
N PRO A 106 1.54 -23.20 4.91
CA PRO A 106 2.55 -24.13 5.43
C PRO A 106 2.19 -25.60 5.24
N ALA A 107 0.93 -25.96 5.47
CA ALA A 107 0.46 -27.34 5.37
C ALA A 107 0.33 -27.80 3.90
N VAL A 108 -0.22 -26.94 3.01
CA VAL A 108 -0.38 -27.26 1.59
C VAL A 108 1.00 -27.37 0.91
N ALA A 109 1.90 -26.42 1.15
CA ALA A 109 3.24 -26.42 0.57
C ALA A 109 4.03 -27.65 0.99
N THR A 110 4.02 -28.00 2.29
CA THR A 110 4.65 -29.22 2.78
C THR A 110 4.05 -30.49 2.15
N ALA A 111 2.71 -30.57 2.06
CA ALA A 111 2.04 -31.75 1.50
C ALA A 111 2.28 -31.94 0.00
N LEU A 112 2.56 -30.88 -0.73
CA LEU A 112 2.83 -30.88 -2.17
C LEU A 112 4.32 -30.91 -2.50
N ASP A 113 5.19 -30.76 -1.51
CA ASP A 113 6.64 -30.63 -1.66
C ASP A 113 7.01 -29.48 -2.62
N ILE A 114 6.46 -28.29 -2.35
CA ILE A 114 6.70 -27.07 -3.13
C ILE A 114 7.17 -25.93 -2.24
N PRO A 115 7.97 -24.97 -2.74
CA PRO A 115 8.40 -23.79 -2.00
C PRO A 115 7.23 -23.00 -1.42
N TYR A 116 7.40 -22.56 -0.15
CA TYR A 116 6.48 -21.68 0.55
C TYR A 116 7.07 -20.27 0.68
N ILE A 117 6.40 -19.30 0.11
CA ILE A 117 6.84 -17.91 0.04
C ILE A 117 5.89 -17.01 0.85
N LEU A 118 6.44 -16.20 1.73
CA LEU A 118 5.70 -15.18 2.45
C LEU A 118 6.05 -13.78 1.98
N VAL A 119 5.03 -12.96 1.74
CA VAL A 119 5.19 -11.53 1.44
C VAL A 119 4.54 -10.73 2.56
N ASN A 120 5.27 -9.75 3.09
CA ASN A 120 4.81 -8.85 4.16
C ASN A 120 4.32 -9.55 5.43
N PRO A 121 5.08 -10.50 6.01
CA PRO A 121 4.73 -11.01 7.33
C PRO A 121 5.09 -10.00 8.41
N ALA A 122 4.25 -9.87 9.45
CA ALA A 122 4.52 -9.03 10.60
C ALA A 122 4.54 -9.85 11.89
N ILE A 123 5.57 -9.66 12.70
CA ILE A 123 5.74 -10.33 14.00
C ILE A 123 5.74 -9.28 15.11
N SER A 124 4.92 -9.51 16.14
CA SER A 124 4.87 -8.66 17.32
C SER A 124 5.02 -9.50 18.59
N ASN A 125 5.95 -9.10 19.47
CA ASN A 125 6.10 -9.72 20.79
C ASN A 125 4.95 -9.34 21.75
N ARG A 126 4.32 -8.18 21.56
CA ARG A 126 3.17 -7.71 22.36
C ARG A 126 1.94 -8.61 22.17
N SER A 127 1.80 -9.24 21.01
CA SER A 127 0.67 -10.11 20.68
C SER A 127 0.59 -11.41 21.48
N ARG A 128 1.68 -11.80 22.18
CA ARG A 128 1.68 -12.99 23.07
C ARG A 128 0.72 -12.87 24.28
N ARG A 129 0.33 -11.64 24.65
CA ARG A 129 -0.57 -11.34 25.80
C ARG A 129 -1.99 -11.00 25.37
N THR A 130 -2.37 -11.26 24.12
CA THR A 130 -3.69 -10.92 23.55
C THR A 130 -4.55 -12.16 23.40
N PRO A 131 -5.88 -12.01 23.18
CA PRO A 131 -6.78 -13.10 22.82
C PRO A 131 -6.33 -13.92 21.60
N PHE A 132 -5.45 -13.33 20.76
CA PHE A 132 -4.91 -13.98 19.57
C PHE A 132 -3.71 -14.92 19.83
N ARG A 133 -3.40 -15.25 21.10
CA ARG A 133 -2.26 -16.11 21.46
C ARG A 133 -2.13 -17.39 20.63
N PRO A 134 -3.19 -18.18 20.36
CA PRO A 134 -3.08 -19.38 19.50
C PRO A 134 -2.59 -19.03 18.09
N TRP A 135 -3.07 -17.97 17.52
CA TRP A 135 -2.73 -17.54 16.17
C TRP A 135 -1.37 -16.83 16.05
N VAL A 136 -0.83 -16.33 17.15
CA VAL A 136 0.58 -15.90 17.21
C VAL A 136 1.50 -17.06 16.88
N SER A 137 1.22 -18.24 17.43
CA SER A 137 2.01 -19.45 17.15
C SER A 137 1.90 -19.88 15.69
N ALA A 138 0.68 -19.83 15.11
CA ALA A 138 0.46 -20.13 13.69
C ALA A 138 1.19 -19.14 12.77
N ALA A 139 1.11 -17.83 13.04
CA ALA A 139 1.82 -16.82 12.26
C ALA A 139 3.36 -17.01 12.33
N ARG A 140 3.89 -17.35 13.50
CA ARG A 140 5.33 -17.63 13.67
C ARG A 140 5.74 -18.92 12.98
N LEU A 141 4.90 -19.97 13.02
CA LEU A 141 5.14 -21.20 12.29
C LEU A 141 5.25 -20.95 10.79
N ALA A 142 4.34 -20.15 10.23
CA ALA A 142 4.37 -19.76 8.83
C ALA A 142 5.70 -19.09 8.45
N VAL A 143 6.18 -18.14 9.26
CA VAL A 143 7.49 -17.48 9.04
C VAL A 143 8.64 -18.46 9.10
N ARG A 144 8.65 -19.40 10.06
CA ARG A 144 9.72 -20.42 10.16
C ARG A 144 9.74 -21.41 9.00
N ARG A 145 8.56 -21.72 8.45
CA ARG A 145 8.40 -22.66 7.34
C ARG A 145 8.67 -22.05 5.97
N ALA A 146 8.70 -20.73 5.88
CA ALA A 146 8.89 -20.05 4.61
C ALA A 146 10.32 -20.29 4.06
N ASP A 147 10.39 -20.72 2.82
CA ASP A 147 11.64 -20.88 2.07
C ASP A 147 12.17 -19.52 1.59
N LEU A 148 11.26 -18.56 1.38
CA LEU A 148 11.57 -17.19 1.01
C LEU A 148 10.58 -16.22 1.68
N ILE A 149 11.10 -15.11 2.17
CA ILE A 149 10.31 -14.05 2.77
C ILE A 149 10.63 -12.72 2.07
N PHE A 150 9.61 -12.06 1.57
CA PHE A 150 9.69 -10.70 1.10
C PHE A 150 9.17 -9.74 2.18
N ALA A 151 10.06 -8.97 2.81
CA ALA A 151 9.70 -7.82 3.62
C ALA A 151 9.36 -6.64 2.70
N MET A 152 8.26 -5.98 2.93
CA MET A 152 7.87 -4.82 2.11
C MET A 152 8.42 -3.50 2.66
N SER A 153 8.92 -3.51 3.90
CA SER A 153 9.58 -2.35 4.53
C SER A 153 10.91 -2.77 5.17
N PRO A 154 11.97 -1.93 5.06
CA PRO A 154 13.22 -2.16 5.77
C PRO A 154 13.04 -2.27 7.30
N ARG A 155 11.99 -1.63 7.85
CA ARG A 155 11.63 -1.68 9.26
C ARG A 155 11.27 -3.09 9.75
N ASP A 156 10.75 -3.95 8.88
CA ASP A 156 10.33 -5.29 9.25
C ASP A 156 11.51 -6.28 9.28
N VAL A 157 12.59 -5.97 8.57
CA VAL A 157 13.79 -6.80 8.49
C VAL A 157 14.39 -7.10 9.87
N PRO A 158 14.66 -6.12 10.77
CA PRO A 158 15.18 -6.40 12.10
C PRO A 158 14.21 -7.22 12.96
N ARG A 159 12.90 -6.99 12.82
CA ARG A 159 11.88 -7.71 13.58
C ARG A 159 11.81 -9.19 13.19
N LEU A 160 11.88 -9.48 11.90
CA LEU A 160 11.92 -10.84 11.37
C LEU A 160 13.24 -11.52 11.76
N ALA A 161 14.35 -10.79 11.76
CA ALA A 161 15.66 -11.31 12.18
C ALA A 161 15.71 -11.76 13.65
N LEU A 162 14.82 -11.26 14.51
CA LEU A 162 14.71 -11.74 15.91
C LEU A 162 14.29 -13.22 16.00
N LEU A 163 13.73 -13.79 14.94
CA LEU A 163 13.36 -15.20 14.87
C LEU A 163 14.55 -16.15 14.56
N ARG A 164 15.77 -15.63 14.38
CA ARG A 164 16.97 -16.43 14.06
C ARG A 164 17.21 -17.57 15.07
N GLY A 165 17.02 -17.29 16.37
CA GLY A 165 17.11 -18.32 17.40
C GLY A 165 16.02 -19.40 17.37
N GLU A 166 15.01 -19.24 16.50
CA GLU A 166 13.88 -20.15 16.34
C GLU A 166 13.96 -20.93 14.98
N GLY A 167 15.14 -21.02 14.36
CA GLY A 167 15.36 -21.75 13.09
C GLY A 167 15.10 -20.90 11.83
N PHE A 168 14.99 -19.58 11.97
CA PHE A 168 14.89 -18.66 10.83
C PHE A 168 16.28 -18.32 10.28
N ALA A 169 16.51 -18.56 8.99
CA ALA A 169 17.72 -18.19 8.27
C ALA A 169 17.56 -16.82 7.59
N ALA A 170 18.48 -15.90 7.86
CA ALA A 170 18.40 -14.52 7.34
C ALA A 170 18.62 -14.43 5.82
N ASP A 171 19.25 -15.41 5.21
CA ASP A 171 19.46 -15.56 3.77
C ASP A 171 18.16 -15.77 2.99
N ARG A 172 17.08 -16.17 3.68
CA ARG A 172 15.73 -16.29 3.11
C ARG A 172 14.98 -14.96 3.03
N LEU A 173 15.52 -13.87 3.62
CA LEU A 173 14.84 -12.58 3.67
C LEU A 173 15.31 -11.65 2.54
N ARG A 174 14.35 -11.08 1.82
CA ARG A 174 14.57 -10.11 0.75
C ARG A 174 13.64 -8.91 0.93
N LEU A 175 14.06 -7.76 0.43
CA LEU A 175 13.23 -6.55 0.41
C LEU A 175 12.46 -6.49 -0.91
N LEU A 176 11.14 -6.35 -0.82
CA LEU A 176 10.24 -6.15 -1.96
C LEU A 176 9.32 -4.97 -1.63
N PRO A 177 9.79 -3.73 -1.79
CA PRO A 177 9.00 -2.53 -1.48
C PRO A 177 7.75 -2.44 -2.37
N PRO A 178 6.66 -1.80 -1.91
CA PRO A 178 5.52 -1.49 -2.76
C PRO A 178 5.94 -0.69 -3.98
N ALA A 179 5.25 -0.93 -5.08
CA ALA A 179 5.51 -0.30 -6.37
C ALA A 179 4.25 0.37 -6.94
N VAL A 180 4.47 1.24 -7.90
CA VAL A 180 3.43 1.89 -8.69
C VAL A 180 3.71 1.70 -10.18
N ASP A 181 2.64 1.63 -10.97
CA ASP A 181 2.72 1.63 -12.43
C ASP A 181 2.98 3.06 -12.92
N VAL A 182 4.26 3.38 -13.14
CA VAL A 182 4.72 4.72 -13.53
C VAL A 182 4.22 5.08 -14.93
N ALA A 183 4.11 4.12 -15.85
CA ALA A 183 3.67 4.34 -17.22
C ALA A 183 2.28 4.99 -17.30
N ARG A 184 1.43 4.78 -16.30
CA ARG A 184 0.10 5.43 -16.21
C ARG A 184 0.17 6.95 -16.04
N PHE A 185 1.30 7.49 -15.58
CA PHE A 185 1.53 8.91 -15.31
C PHE A 185 2.42 9.57 -16.36
N GLU A 186 2.93 8.80 -17.34
CA GLU A 186 3.73 9.30 -18.45
C GLU A 186 2.81 9.81 -19.55
N VAL A 187 2.60 11.12 -19.59
CA VAL A 187 1.76 11.80 -20.57
C VAL A 187 2.47 13.04 -21.11
N GLU A 188 2.06 13.48 -22.29
CA GLU A 188 2.53 14.76 -22.86
C GLU A 188 2.11 15.96 -22.00
N SER A 189 2.90 17.03 -22.05
CA SER A 189 2.63 18.26 -21.29
C SER A 189 1.29 18.92 -21.67
N SER A 190 0.84 18.77 -22.91
CA SER A 190 -0.46 19.20 -23.40
C SER A 190 -1.61 18.54 -22.64
N ILE A 191 -1.49 17.23 -22.36
CA ILE A 191 -2.48 16.47 -21.62
C ILE A 191 -2.51 16.92 -20.15
N ARG A 192 -1.35 17.16 -19.52
CA ARG A 192 -1.27 17.74 -18.17
C ARG A 192 -1.98 19.10 -18.08
N SER A 193 -1.73 19.97 -19.06
CA SER A 193 -2.36 21.29 -19.13
C SER A 193 -3.87 21.19 -19.29
N SER A 194 -4.37 20.23 -20.06
CA SER A 194 -5.81 19.96 -20.20
C SER A 194 -6.42 19.52 -18.87
N HIS A 195 -5.81 18.56 -18.16
CA HIS A 195 -6.29 18.10 -16.85
C HIS A 195 -6.30 19.24 -15.83
N ARG A 196 -5.25 20.08 -15.82
CA ARG A 196 -5.21 21.27 -14.96
C ARG A 196 -6.36 22.23 -15.24
N SER A 197 -6.64 22.50 -16.52
CA SER A 197 -7.75 23.36 -16.93
C SER A 197 -9.11 22.80 -16.49
N GLU A 198 -9.30 21.49 -16.62
CA GLU A 198 -10.52 20.81 -16.17
C GLU A 198 -10.71 20.91 -14.65
N LEU A 199 -9.64 20.69 -13.87
CA LEU A 199 -9.67 20.83 -12.42
C LEU A 199 -9.89 22.27 -11.97
N GLY A 200 -9.41 23.25 -12.74
CA GLY A 200 -9.65 24.67 -12.48
C GLY A 200 -11.13 25.05 -12.40
N ARG A 201 -12.00 24.32 -13.12
CA ARG A 201 -13.46 24.58 -13.13
C ARG A 201 -14.15 24.34 -11.78
N TYR A 202 -13.54 23.58 -10.90
CA TYR A 202 -14.07 23.36 -9.54
C TYR A 202 -13.85 24.55 -8.60
N PHE A 203 -13.06 25.56 -9.02
CA PHE A 203 -12.61 26.68 -8.19
C PHE A 203 -12.92 28.02 -8.85
N ALA A 204 -14.19 28.34 -8.97
CA ALA A 204 -14.64 29.57 -9.59
C ALA A 204 -14.09 30.82 -8.85
N GLY A 205 -13.27 31.62 -9.54
CA GLY A 205 -12.73 32.87 -9.02
C GLY A 205 -11.51 32.74 -8.10
N SER A 206 -11.01 31.54 -7.86
CA SER A 206 -9.80 31.31 -7.07
C SER A 206 -8.64 30.83 -7.94
N ASP A 207 -7.48 31.44 -7.78
CA ASP A 207 -6.24 31.12 -8.49
C ASP A 207 -5.18 30.51 -7.57
N GLY A 208 -4.04 30.11 -8.14
CA GLY A 208 -2.85 29.65 -7.44
C GLY A 208 -2.60 28.16 -7.53
N PRO A 209 -1.59 27.69 -6.79
CA PRO A 209 -1.23 26.28 -6.75
C PRO A 209 -2.38 25.40 -6.27
N LEU A 210 -2.56 24.27 -6.93
CA LEU A 210 -3.58 23.29 -6.61
C LEU A 210 -2.96 22.14 -5.78
N CYS A 211 -3.36 22.07 -4.51
CA CYS A 211 -2.97 21.01 -3.58
C CYS A 211 -3.93 19.83 -3.71
N LEU A 212 -3.42 18.61 -3.63
CA LEU A 212 -4.22 17.40 -3.65
C LEU A 212 -4.05 16.61 -2.33
N CYS A 213 -5.17 16.20 -1.76
CA CYS A 213 -5.23 15.22 -0.69
C CYS A 213 -6.04 14.00 -1.15
N VAL A 214 -5.48 12.81 -1.08
CA VAL A 214 -6.17 11.55 -1.42
C VAL A 214 -6.09 10.60 -0.25
N ALA A 215 -7.20 10.36 0.43
CA ALA A 215 -7.27 9.37 1.50
C ALA A 215 -8.71 8.96 1.79
N MET A 216 -8.91 7.69 2.24
CA MET A 216 -10.20 7.27 2.78
C MET A 216 -10.54 8.05 4.05
N MET A 217 -11.80 8.44 4.21
CA MET A 217 -12.29 9.17 5.39
C MET A 217 -12.73 8.17 6.48
N ARG A 218 -11.74 7.53 7.14
CA ARG A 218 -11.96 6.59 8.25
C ARG A 218 -11.78 7.31 9.60
N PRO A 219 -12.49 6.87 10.66
CA PRO A 219 -12.24 7.35 12.02
C PRO A 219 -10.80 7.10 12.49
N VAL A 220 -10.39 7.84 13.54
CA VAL A 220 -9.06 7.78 14.18
C VAL A 220 -7.97 8.30 13.23
N ASP A 221 -6.96 7.56 12.87
CA ASP A 221 -5.73 8.02 12.20
C ASP A 221 -5.98 8.86 10.94
N LYS A 222 -6.98 8.48 10.12
CA LYS A 222 -7.32 9.24 8.92
C LYS A 222 -8.00 10.56 9.25
N LEU A 223 -8.94 10.55 10.21
CA LEU A 223 -9.60 11.76 10.68
C LEU A 223 -8.58 12.71 11.33
N ASP A 224 -7.64 12.19 12.11
CA ASP A 224 -6.57 12.98 12.71
C ASP A 224 -5.68 13.62 11.63
N SER A 225 -5.37 12.88 10.55
CA SER A 225 -4.65 13.44 9.40
C SER A 225 -5.41 14.58 8.73
N TYR A 226 -6.72 14.43 8.52
CA TYR A 226 -7.54 15.49 7.94
C TYR A 226 -7.69 16.71 8.89
N SER A 227 -7.78 16.48 10.19
CA SER A 227 -7.85 17.55 11.19
C SER A 227 -6.55 18.36 11.21
N LEU A 228 -5.40 17.71 11.14
CA LEU A 228 -4.09 18.38 11.05
C LEU A 228 -3.96 19.16 9.73
N LEU A 229 -4.38 18.57 8.61
CA LEU A 229 -4.41 19.23 7.30
C LEU A 229 -5.28 20.49 7.34
N ALA A 230 -6.50 20.40 7.89
CA ALA A 230 -7.42 21.50 8.01
C ALA A 230 -6.85 22.65 8.88
N ALA A 231 -6.29 22.32 10.04
CA ALA A 231 -5.64 23.28 10.93
C ALA A 231 -4.46 24.00 10.24
N ALA A 232 -3.65 23.29 9.46
CA ALA A 232 -2.55 23.88 8.71
C ALA A 232 -3.03 24.86 7.62
N PHE A 233 -4.05 24.50 6.83
CA PHE A 233 -4.61 25.42 5.84
C PHE A 233 -5.34 26.61 6.49
N SER A 234 -6.02 26.42 7.62
CA SER A 234 -6.64 27.50 8.38
C SER A 234 -5.61 28.50 8.88
N ARG A 235 -4.45 28.02 9.36
CA ARG A 235 -3.33 28.86 9.73
C ARG A 235 -2.77 29.66 8.56
N LEU A 236 -2.50 29.00 7.42
CA LEU A 236 -2.03 29.67 6.20
C LEU A 236 -2.99 30.76 5.73
N TYR A 237 -4.29 30.51 5.83
CA TYR A 237 -5.31 31.49 5.48
C TYR A 237 -5.35 32.66 6.48
N ALA A 238 -5.27 32.39 7.77
CA ALA A 238 -5.26 33.42 8.80
C ALA A 238 -4.02 34.33 8.72
N GLU A 239 -2.85 33.76 8.38
CA GLU A 239 -1.60 34.53 8.24
C GLU A 239 -1.61 35.44 7.01
N ARG A 240 -2.12 34.94 5.87
CA ARG A 240 -2.17 35.68 4.60
C ARG A 240 -3.39 35.24 3.78
N PRO A 241 -4.57 35.87 4.02
CA PRO A 241 -5.80 35.53 3.32
C PRO A 241 -5.72 35.69 1.78
N GLU A 242 -4.86 36.59 1.30
CA GLU A 242 -4.63 36.83 -0.12
C GLU A 242 -3.69 35.84 -0.78
N ARG A 243 -2.96 34.99 -0.01
CA ARG A 243 -2.08 33.97 -0.59
C ARG A 243 -2.90 33.00 -1.44
N PRO A 244 -2.56 32.86 -2.73
CA PRO A 244 -3.32 31.99 -3.61
C PRO A 244 -3.00 30.52 -3.35
N TRP A 245 -4.01 29.71 -3.12
CA TRP A 245 -3.96 28.24 -3.05
C TRP A 245 -5.36 27.66 -3.23
N ARG A 246 -5.41 26.40 -3.66
CA ARG A 246 -6.64 25.62 -3.78
C ARG A 246 -6.39 24.23 -3.25
N LEU A 247 -7.39 23.60 -2.65
CA LEU A 247 -7.28 22.25 -2.07
C LEU A 247 -8.35 21.34 -2.67
N LEU A 248 -7.90 20.29 -3.34
CA LEU A 248 -8.74 19.23 -3.85
C LEU A 248 -8.67 18.03 -2.91
N VAL A 249 -9.81 17.58 -2.41
CA VAL A 249 -9.93 16.46 -1.48
C VAL A 249 -10.61 15.31 -2.18
N VAL A 250 -9.91 14.17 -2.31
CA VAL A 250 -10.43 12.95 -2.92
C VAL A 250 -10.48 11.85 -1.88
N GLY A 251 -11.64 11.28 -1.72
CA GLY A 251 -11.92 10.23 -0.76
C GLY A 251 -13.33 10.29 -0.21
N ASP A 252 -13.70 9.22 0.46
CA ASP A 252 -14.98 9.08 1.14
C ASP A 252 -14.85 8.11 2.31
N GLY A 253 -15.88 8.04 3.14
CA GLY A 253 -15.93 7.10 4.23
C GLY A 253 -16.77 7.56 5.42
N PRO A 254 -16.84 6.75 6.48
CA PRO A 254 -17.70 7.03 7.64
C PRO A 254 -17.40 8.34 8.37
N ALA A 255 -16.18 8.87 8.25
CA ALA A 255 -15.75 10.13 8.89
C ALA A 255 -15.92 11.36 7.97
N ARG A 256 -16.57 11.24 6.81
CA ARG A 256 -16.75 12.35 5.86
C ARG A 256 -17.38 13.58 6.51
N PRO A 257 -18.47 13.50 7.30
CA PRO A 257 -19.07 14.68 7.92
C PRO A 257 -18.08 15.41 8.84
N GLN A 258 -17.23 14.70 9.58
CA GLN A 258 -16.22 15.30 10.45
C GLN A 258 -15.09 15.95 9.64
N VAL A 259 -14.69 15.36 8.51
CA VAL A 259 -13.69 15.93 7.60
C VAL A 259 -14.20 17.21 6.96
N GLU A 260 -15.46 17.22 6.47
CA GLU A 260 -16.10 18.42 5.92
C GLU A 260 -16.22 19.51 6.99
N ALA A 261 -16.63 19.17 8.22
CA ALA A 261 -16.69 20.10 9.33
C ALA A 261 -15.31 20.70 9.69
N ALA A 262 -14.24 19.91 9.67
CA ALA A 262 -12.89 20.39 9.93
C ALA A 262 -12.40 21.41 8.88
N LEU A 263 -12.82 21.29 7.63
CA LEU A 263 -12.45 22.19 6.53
C LEU A 263 -13.45 23.34 6.30
N ALA A 264 -14.59 23.35 7.01
CA ALA A 264 -15.67 24.33 6.81
C ALA A 264 -15.29 25.78 7.16
N SER A 265 -14.23 25.99 7.95
CA SER A 265 -13.69 27.32 8.26
C SER A 265 -12.90 27.96 7.12
N LEU A 266 -12.55 27.19 6.09
CA LEU A 266 -11.83 27.66 4.91
C LEU A 266 -12.81 28.22 3.86
N PRO A 267 -12.37 29.18 3.00
CA PRO A 267 -13.21 29.70 1.93
C PRO A 267 -13.70 28.59 1.00
N GLY A 268 -15.01 28.55 0.75
CA GLY A 268 -15.65 27.51 -0.04
C GLY A 268 -15.22 27.47 -1.51
N ASP A 269 -14.73 28.58 -2.03
CA ASP A 269 -14.14 28.67 -3.39
C ASP A 269 -12.73 28.09 -3.49
N ARG A 270 -12.10 27.75 -2.35
CA ARG A 270 -10.73 27.20 -2.28
C ARG A 270 -10.66 25.73 -1.95
N VAL A 271 -11.76 25.10 -1.50
CA VAL A 271 -11.79 23.68 -1.12
C VAL A 271 -12.87 22.95 -1.90
N CYS A 272 -12.48 21.88 -2.58
CA CYS A 272 -13.39 21.05 -3.35
C CYS A 272 -13.26 19.58 -2.96
N PHE A 273 -14.41 18.91 -2.74
CA PHE A 273 -14.50 17.49 -2.44
C PHE A 273 -15.01 16.72 -3.66
N LEU A 274 -14.24 15.77 -4.17
CA LEU A 274 -14.63 14.93 -5.32
C LEU A 274 -15.24 13.58 -4.92
N GLY A 275 -15.29 13.27 -3.61
CA GLY A 275 -15.75 11.96 -3.17
C GLY A 275 -14.76 10.84 -3.49
N SER A 276 -15.23 9.61 -3.46
CA SER A 276 -14.41 8.43 -3.77
C SER A 276 -14.26 8.25 -5.28
N LEU A 277 -13.05 8.07 -5.75
CA LEU A 277 -12.72 7.82 -7.15
C LEU A 277 -12.03 6.48 -7.33
N GLU A 278 -12.29 5.81 -8.44
CA GLU A 278 -11.55 4.61 -8.85
C GLU A 278 -10.11 4.96 -9.28
N SER A 279 -9.19 4.01 -9.12
CA SER A 279 -7.76 4.23 -9.36
C SER A 279 -7.43 4.80 -10.75
N HIS A 280 -8.22 4.46 -11.79
CA HIS A 280 -7.99 5.00 -13.13
C HIS A 280 -8.41 6.47 -13.24
N ALA A 281 -9.43 6.89 -12.51
CA ALA A 281 -9.91 8.27 -12.47
C ALA A 281 -9.02 9.19 -11.62
N LEU A 282 -8.14 8.65 -10.78
CA LEU A 282 -7.19 9.42 -9.98
C LEU A 282 -6.01 9.94 -10.82
N VAL A 283 -5.61 9.23 -11.88
CA VAL A 283 -4.43 9.61 -12.68
C VAL A 283 -4.55 11.03 -13.26
N PRO A 284 -5.64 11.43 -13.94
CA PRO A 284 -5.83 12.80 -14.40
C PRO A 284 -5.77 13.84 -13.27
N ILE A 285 -6.25 13.47 -12.09
CA ILE A 285 -6.22 14.36 -10.92
C ILE A 285 -4.77 14.62 -10.48
N TYR A 286 -3.98 13.55 -10.27
CA TYR A 286 -2.56 13.70 -9.94
C TYR A 286 -1.79 14.50 -11.00
N LEU A 287 -2.10 14.31 -12.28
CA LEU A 287 -1.40 14.99 -13.37
C LEU A 287 -1.75 16.49 -13.48
N GLY A 288 -2.92 16.91 -12.99
CA GLY A 288 -3.42 18.27 -13.10
C GLY A 288 -3.16 19.17 -11.89
N VAL A 289 -2.51 18.67 -10.83
CA VAL A 289 -2.23 19.42 -9.59
C VAL A 289 -0.76 19.79 -9.44
N ASP A 290 -0.42 20.64 -8.45
CA ASP A 290 0.93 21.18 -8.26
C ASP A 290 1.72 20.51 -7.12
N LEU A 291 1.02 20.01 -6.10
CA LEU A 291 1.64 19.32 -4.97
C LEU A 291 0.65 18.38 -4.30
N PHE A 292 1.19 17.37 -3.64
CA PHE A 292 0.43 16.43 -2.83
C PHE A 292 0.61 16.77 -1.35
N ALA A 293 -0.49 16.85 -0.60
CA ALA A 293 -0.51 17.24 0.80
C ALA A 293 -1.33 16.27 1.62
N PHE A 294 -0.67 15.37 2.36
CA PHE A 294 -1.35 14.44 3.25
C PHE A 294 -0.47 14.12 4.47
N PRO A 295 -0.90 14.44 5.72
CA PRO A 295 -0.10 14.20 6.92
C PRO A 295 0.30 12.74 7.11
N GLY A 296 -0.59 11.78 6.88
CA GLY A 296 -0.30 10.35 6.90
C GLY A 296 -0.13 9.75 8.29
N ILE A 297 -0.88 10.24 9.28
CA ILE A 297 -0.92 9.67 10.63
C ILE A 297 -1.37 8.22 10.55
N GLY A 298 -0.65 7.33 11.23
CA GLY A 298 -0.99 5.90 11.27
C GLY A 298 -0.81 5.13 9.96
N GLU A 299 -0.26 5.76 8.90
CA GLU A 299 0.03 5.06 7.65
C GLU A 299 1.17 4.06 7.83
N GLU A 300 0.93 2.84 7.36
CA GLU A 300 1.98 1.83 7.29
C GLU A 300 2.80 1.96 6.00
N TYR A 301 2.12 2.21 4.87
CA TYR A 301 2.74 2.47 3.58
C TYR A 301 2.23 3.80 2.98
N GLY A 302 0.95 3.87 2.58
CA GLY A 302 0.41 5.03 1.88
C GLY A 302 0.83 5.05 0.41
N LEU A 303 0.26 4.17 -0.43
CA LEU A 303 0.57 4.09 -1.87
C LEU A 303 0.35 5.42 -2.60
N VAL A 304 -0.51 6.28 -2.07
CA VAL A 304 -0.79 7.63 -2.60
C VAL A 304 0.46 8.50 -2.71
N TYR A 305 1.47 8.28 -1.86
CA TYR A 305 2.76 8.98 -1.96
C TYR A 305 3.56 8.54 -3.18
N LEU A 306 3.50 7.25 -3.54
CA LEU A 306 4.13 6.76 -4.76
C LEU A 306 3.38 7.21 -6.01
N GLU A 307 2.04 7.27 -5.94
CA GLU A 307 1.20 7.78 -7.03
C GLU A 307 1.50 9.27 -7.28
N ALA A 308 1.59 10.07 -6.22
CA ALA A 308 1.99 11.47 -6.32
C ALA A 308 3.40 11.63 -6.91
N ALA A 309 4.35 10.84 -6.44
CA ALA A 309 5.72 10.85 -6.94
C ALA A 309 5.81 10.41 -8.40
N ALA A 310 5.04 9.39 -8.82
CA ALA A 310 4.95 8.96 -10.22
C ALA A 310 4.39 10.06 -11.12
N ALA A 311 3.45 10.86 -10.62
CA ALA A 311 2.94 12.04 -11.31
C ALA A 311 3.94 13.22 -11.33
N GLY A 312 5.08 13.12 -10.65
CA GLY A 312 6.06 14.20 -10.53
C GLY A 312 5.64 15.30 -9.56
N LEU A 313 4.83 14.97 -8.54
CA LEU A 313 4.39 15.92 -7.53
C LEU A 313 5.33 15.90 -6.31
N PRO A 314 5.75 17.07 -5.82
CA PRO A 314 6.35 17.16 -4.51
C PRO A 314 5.31 16.87 -3.44
N THR A 315 5.72 16.26 -2.34
CA THR A 315 4.83 15.86 -1.26
C THR A 315 5.13 16.65 0.02
N VAL A 316 4.06 17.07 0.74
CA VAL A 316 4.16 17.46 2.15
C VAL A 316 3.47 16.39 2.99
N ALA A 317 4.20 15.79 3.92
CA ALA A 317 3.71 14.77 4.84
C ALA A 317 4.32 14.95 6.23
N CYS A 318 3.71 14.38 7.27
CA CYS A 318 4.34 14.32 8.58
C CYS A 318 5.27 13.11 8.68
N GLN A 319 6.29 13.22 9.52
CA GLN A 319 7.15 12.09 9.85
C GLN A 319 6.34 10.94 10.45
N GLY A 320 6.57 9.75 9.95
CA GLY A 320 5.87 8.55 10.38
C GLY A 320 6.34 7.31 9.61
N PRO A 321 5.94 6.12 10.05
CA PRO A 321 6.41 4.86 9.45
C PRO A 321 6.18 4.76 7.94
N GLY A 322 4.99 5.13 7.47
CA GLY A 322 4.64 5.14 6.06
C GLY A 322 5.32 6.28 5.31
N PRO A 323 5.06 7.56 5.66
CA PRO A 323 5.64 8.69 4.94
C PRO A 323 7.17 8.64 4.84
N ASN A 324 7.89 8.32 5.94
CA ASN A 324 9.36 8.23 5.93
C ASN A 324 9.91 7.18 4.94
N PHE A 325 9.11 6.18 4.61
CA PHE A 325 9.51 5.12 3.69
C PHE A 325 9.01 5.33 2.26
N MET A 326 7.85 5.98 2.12
CA MET A 326 7.15 6.07 0.83
C MET A 326 7.38 7.39 0.10
N VAL A 327 7.63 8.49 0.84
CA VAL A 327 8.02 9.77 0.22
C VAL A 327 9.46 9.64 -0.27
N PRO A 328 9.72 9.83 -1.59
CA PRO A 328 11.06 9.71 -2.15
C PRO A 328 12.07 10.70 -1.52
N PRO A 329 13.33 10.30 -1.35
CA PRO A 329 14.39 11.23 -0.94
C PRO A 329 14.48 12.43 -1.88
N GLY A 330 14.41 13.65 -1.32
CA GLY A 330 14.39 14.89 -2.11
C GLY A 330 13.12 15.12 -2.92
N GLY A 331 12.11 14.27 -2.77
CA GLY A 331 10.83 14.35 -3.46
C GLY A 331 9.69 14.94 -2.62
N GLY A 332 9.98 15.38 -1.39
CA GLY A 332 8.98 15.97 -0.53
C GLY A 332 9.56 16.47 0.79
N LEU A 333 8.71 17.10 1.58
CA LEU A 333 8.99 17.62 2.91
C LEU A 333 8.31 16.73 3.96
N LEU A 334 9.11 16.16 4.85
CA LEU A 334 8.65 15.40 6.02
C LEU A 334 8.75 16.31 7.25
N THR A 335 7.61 16.74 7.74
CA THR A 335 7.50 17.70 8.85
C THR A 335 7.27 16.99 10.18
N ASP A 336 7.46 17.69 11.27
CA ASP A 336 7.00 17.24 12.57
C ASP A 336 5.47 17.09 12.58
N LEU A 337 4.96 16.26 13.50
CA LEU A 337 3.52 15.94 13.61
C LEU A 337 2.76 17.08 14.31
N THR A 338 2.84 18.28 13.74
CA THR A 338 2.12 19.47 14.19
C THR A 338 1.54 20.23 13.01
N SER A 339 0.41 20.91 13.21
CA SER A 339 -0.19 21.76 12.17
C SER A 339 0.73 22.91 11.76
N ASP A 340 1.53 23.41 12.67
CA ASP A 340 2.47 24.51 12.43
C ASP A 340 3.60 24.11 11.49
N ALA A 341 4.23 22.97 11.76
CA ALA A 341 5.29 22.43 10.92
C ALA A 341 4.77 22.02 9.54
N PHE A 342 3.56 21.46 9.51
CA PHE A 342 2.92 21.08 8.24
C PHE A 342 2.53 22.32 7.42
N ALA A 343 2.01 23.39 8.06
CA ALA A 343 1.72 24.65 7.41
C ALA A 343 2.97 25.32 6.83
N GLU A 344 4.09 25.25 7.56
CA GLU A 344 5.37 25.75 7.06
C GLU A 344 5.86 24.98 5.84
N GLY A 345 5.73 23.64 5.84
CA GLY A 345 6.02 22.80 4.67
C GLY A 345 5.14 23.17 3.48
N LEU A 346 3.84 23.36 3.69
CA LEU A 346 2.92 23.83 2.65
C LEU A 346 3.31 25.20 2.15
N ARG A 347 3.55 26.17 3.04
CA ARG A 347 3.93 27.56 2.69
C ARG A 347 5.15 27.57 1.76
N ARG A 348 6.19 26.81 2.11
CA ARG A 348 7.42 26.70 1.32
C ARG A 348 7.14 26.23 -0.11
N LEU A 349 6.33 25.18 -0.28
CA LEU A 349 5.99 24.70 -1.62
C LEU A 349 4.93 25.55 -2.34
N LEU A 350 4.07 26.29 -1.64
CA LEU A 350 3.15 27.22 -2.26
C LEU A 350 3.88 28.44 -2.84
N ASP A 351 4.88 28.94 -2.13
CA ASP A 351 5.61 30.17 -2.48
C ASP A 351 6.72 29.95 -3.53
N ASP A 352 7.30 28.73 -3.66
CA ASP A 352 8.40 28.45 -4.59
C ASP A 352 8.02 27.41 -5.68
N PRO A 353 7.59 27.86 -6.87
CA PRO A 353 7.32 26.97 -7.99
C PRO A 353 8.54 26.21 -8.50
N GLY A 354 9.74 26.83 -8.39
CA GLY A 354 11.00 26.19 -8.80
C GLY A 354 11.35 25.04 -7.86
N GLU A 355 11.10 25.19 -6.57
CA GLU A 355 11.28 24.10 -5.62
C GLU A 355 10.30 22.95 -5.87
N ARG A 356 9.02 23.26 -6.13
CA ARG A 356 8.03 22.23 -6.51
C ARG A 356 8.52 21.42 -7.72
N GLN A 357 9.02 22.10 -8.76
CA GLN A 357 9.49 21.43 -9.96
C GLN A 357 10.71 20.53 -9.70
N ARG A 358 11.71 21.03 -8.95
CA ARG A 358 12.91 20.25 -8.59
C ARG A 358 12.57 19.03 -7.77
N MET A 359 11.74 19.18 -6.74
CA MET A 359 11.30 18.06 -5.87
C MET A 359 10.45 17.06 -6.63
N GLY A 360 9.50 17.53 -7.44
CA GLY A 360 8.66 16.65 -8.27
C GLY A 360 9.50 15.82 -9.25
N ALA A 361 10.47 16.43 -9.91
CA ALA A 361 11.40 15.71 -10.81
C ALA A 361 12.25 14.68 -10.06
N SER A 362 12.71 15.00 -8.84
CA SER A 362 13.42 14.06 -7.96
C SER A 362 12.54 12.88 -7.57
N ALA A 363 11.28 13.16 -7.15
CA ALA A 363 10.30 12.16 -6.78
C ALA A 363 10.04 11.17 -7.93
N HIS A 364 9.74 11.69 -9.12
CA HIS A 364 9.46 10.88 -10.30
C HIS A 364 10.66 9.99 -10.67
N ARG A 365 11.86 10.55 -10.72
CA ARG A 365 13.08 9.79 -11.03
C ARG A 365 13.31 8.64 -10.06
N PHE A 366 13.16 8.88 -8.76
CA PHE A 366 13.32 7.85 -7.74
C PHE A 366 12.29 6.72 -7.92
N VAL A 367 11.02 7.07 -8.15
CA VAL A 367 9.96 6.08 -8.30
C VAL A 367 10.13 5.28 -9.58
N ALA A 368 10.51 5.91 -10.68
CA ALA A 368 10.78 5.24 -11.95
C ALA A 368 11.90 4.20 -11.82
N LEU A 369 12.97 4.50 -11.08
CA LEU A 369 14.10 3.60 -10.90
C LEU A 369 13.88 2.53 -9.81
N GLU A 370 13.29 2.92 -8.68
CA GLU A 370 13.31 2.10 -7.46
C GLU A 370 11.96 1.49 -7.09
N ARG A 371 10.86 2.08 -7.59
CA ARG A 371 9.48 1.74 -7.18
C ARG A 371 8.56 1.50 -8.36
N SER A 372 9.09 1.37 -9.57
CA SER A 372 8.31 0.98 -10.75
C SER A 372 7.90 -0.49 -10.69
N MET A 373 6.92 -0.87 -11.50
CA MET A 373 6.52 -2.28 -11.63
C MET A 373 7.66 -3.13 -12.18
N GLU A 374 8.54 -2.60 -13.04
CA GLU A 374 9.71 -3.29 -13.56
C GLU A 374 10.71 -3.61 -12.44
N ALA A 375 11.03 -2.62 -11.59
CA ALA A 375 11.90 -2.81 -10.43
C ALA A 375 11.32 -3.85 -9.44
N PHE A 376 10.01 -3.81 -9.21
CA PHE A 376 9.30 -4.78 -8.39
C PHE A 376 9.37 -6.19 -8.96
N GLN A 377 9.09 -6.36 -10.25
CA GLN A 377 9.17 -7.64 -10.95
C GLN A 377 10.59 -8.19 -10.99
N GLY A 378 11.60 -7.33 -11.17
CA GLY A 378 13.01 -7.70 -11.11
C GLY A 378 13.37 -8.31 -9.75
N ARG A 379 13.05 -7.61 -8.66
CA ARG A 379 13.28 -8.11 -7.29
C ARG A 379 12.52 -9.40 -6.98
N LEU A 380 11.30 -9.54 -7.48
CA LEU A 380 10.51 -10.76 -7.33
C LEU A 380 11.17 -11.93 -8.06
N ARG A 381 11.60 -11.71 -9.31
CA ARG A 381 12.30 -12.73 -10.13
C ARG A 381 13.61 -13.18 -9.48
N GLU A 382 14.43 -12.24 -8.99
CA GLU A 382 15.66 -12.55 -8.27
C GLU A 382 15.41 -13.42 -7.03
N GLY A 383 14.33 -13.14 -6.31
CA GLY A 383 13.94 -13.96 -5.16
C GLY A 383 13.50 -15.37 -5.56
N LEU A 384 12.66 -15.49 -6.61
CA LEU A 384 12.19 -16.78 -7.11
C LEU A 384 13.34 -17.64 -7.67
N ALA A 385 14.29 -17.04 -8.36
CA ALA A 385 15.46 -17.71 -8.90
C ALA A 385 16.31 -18.41 -7.81
N ARG A 386 16.35 -17.88 -6.59
CA ARG A 386 17.04 -18.53 -5.44
C ARG A 386 16.38 -19.83 -4.99
N LEU A 387 15.13 -20.06 -5.35
CA LEU A 387 14.40 -21.30 -5.10
C LEU A 387 14.48 -22.27 -6.32
N GLY A 388 15.33 -21.98 -7.30
CA GLY A 388 15.40 -22.73 -8.56
C GLY A 388 14.16 -22.57 -9.44
N LEU A 389 13.38 -21.52 -9.22
CA LEU A 389 12.26 -21.15 -10.05
C LEU A 389 12.73 -20.18 -11.16
N PRO A 390 12.22 -20.29 -12.40
CA PRO A 390 12.64 -19.47 -13.53
C PRO A 390 12.33 -17.98 -13.33
#